data_0ca7c108848f3922450fd95288993377
#
_entry.id   0ca7c108848f3922450fd95288993377
#
_cell.length_a   1.000
_cell.length_b   1.000
_cell.length_c   1.000
_cell.angle_alpha   90.00
_cell.angle_beta   90.00
_cell.angle_gamma   90.00
#
_symmetry.space_group_name_H-M   'P 1'
#
loop_
_entity.id
_entity.type
_entity.pdbx_description
1 polymer ?
#
loop_
_entity_poly.entity_id
_entity_poly.type
_entity_poly.pdbx_seq_one_letter_code
_entity_poly.pdbx_strand_id
1 'polypeptide(L)'
;MSTPAAQHAPEHAEADGTAARARALTKAYGSGETTVLALDSVDVDIARGRFTAVMGPSGSGKSTLMHCLAGLDTVSAGQVWLGDTEITGLKERDLTRLRRDRIGFMFQSFNLIPTLNAVENITLPMDIAGQKPDQKWLDQVIDTLGLRDRLKHRPAQLSGGQQQRVACARALASRPELIFADEPTGNLDSRAGLEVLGFLREAVDDLGQTVVMVTHDPGAAAHSDLVLFLADGRIVDRMERPTAEAVLERMRLFSGGQSQAPATETSLTKPTDED
;
A
#
# COMPACT_ATOMS: atom_id res chain seq x y z
N MET A 1 46.42 -28.45 -0.37
CA MET A 1 45.63 -28.11 -1.54
C MET A 1 44.21 -27.86 -1.04
N SER A 2 43.89 -26.57 -0.76
CA SER A 2 42.58 -26.17 -0.23
C SER A 2 41.79 -25.57 -1.37
N THR A 3 40.61 -26.17 -1.66
CA THR A 3 39.63 -25.69 -2.64
C THR A 3 38.86 -24.49 -2.08
N PRO A 4 38.74 -23.37 -2.78
CA PRO A 4 37.97 -22.25 -2.31
C PRO A 4 36.45 -22.55 -2.51
N ALA A 5 35.68 -22.25 -1.45
CA ALA A 5 34.23 -22.30 -1.47
C ALA A 5 33.68 -21.27 -2.46
N ALA A 6 32.86 -21.73 -3.39
CA ALA A 6 32.11 -20.89 -4.31
C ALA A 6 31.07 -20.09 -3.54
N GLN A 7 31.22 -18.78 -3.55
CA GLN A 7 30.19 -17.83 -3.09
C GLN A 7 29.03 -17.90 -4.09
N HIS A 8 27.88 -18.38 -3.63
CA HIS A 8 26.61 -18.25 -4.36
C HIS A 8 26.23 -16.76 -4.32
N ALA A 9 26.38 -16.10 -5.45
CA ALA A 9 25.70 -14.85 -5.73
C ALA A 9 24.19 -15.16 -5.85
N PRO A 10 23.28 -14.33 -5.31
CA PRO A 10 21.85 -14.54 -5.51
C PRO A 10 21.54 -14.40 -7.00
N GLU A 11 20.94 -15.45 -7.60
CA GLU A 11 20.38 -15.42 -8.94
C GLU A 11 19.40 -14.23 -9.03
N HIS A 12 19.68 -13.32 -9.95
CA HIS A 12 18.76 -12.28 -10.37
C HIS A 12 17.54 -12.94 -11.04
N ALA A 13 16.45 -13.11 -10.28
CA ALA A 13 15.16 -13.52 -10.84
C ALA A 13 14.69 -12.47 -11.85
N GLU A 14 14.31 -12.94 -13.00
CA GLU A 14 13.96 -12.21 -14.22
C GLU A 14 12.99 -11.04 -13.98
N ALA A 15 13.30 -9.90 -14.60
CA ALA A 15 12.58 -8.63 -14.48
C ALA A 15 11.14 -8.65 -15.05
N ASP A 16 10.74 -9.74 -15.70
CA ASP A 16 9.52 -9.83 -16.54
C ASP A 16 8.21 -10.00 -15.74
N GLY A 17 8.27 -10.16 -14.43
CA GLY A 17 7.10 -10.38 -13.57
C GLY A 17 6.91 -9.41 -12.41
N THR A 18 7.74 -8.37 -12.27
CA THR A 18 7.75 -7.48 -11.10
C THR A 18 7.20 -6.09 -11.44
N ALA A 19 6.18 -5.62 -10.69
CA ALA A 19 5.60 -4.28 -10.86
C ALA A 19 6.35 -3.22 -10.05
N ALA A 20 6.78 -3.57 -8.85
CA ALA A 20 7.64 -2.72 -8.02
C ALA A 20 8.61 -3.58 -7.21
N ARG A 21 9.78 -3.03 -6.91
CA ARG A 21 10.85 -3.71 -6.17
C ARG A 21 11.56 -2.75 -5.23
N ALA A 22 11.92 -3.23 -4.06
CA ALA A 22 12.86 -2.54 -3.18
C ALA A 22 13.98 -3.49 -2.76
N ARG A 23 15.18 -2.92 -2.56
CA ARG A 23 16.37 -3.63 -2.06
C ARG A 23 17.04 -2.79 -0.99
N ALA A 24 17.27 -3.40 0.16
CA ALA A 24 17.84 -2.80 1.36
C ALA A 24 17.19 -1.44 1.70
N LEU A 25 15.88 -1.33 1.44
CA LEU A 25 15.12 -0.08 1.60
C LEU A 25 15.11 0.33 3.06
N THR A 26 15.73 1.47 3.35
CA THR A 26 15.79 2.06 4.68
C THR A 26 15.19 3.46 4.67
N LYS A 27 14.31 3.73 5.64
CA LYS A 27 13.72 5.06 5.82
C LYS A 27 13.81 5.47 7.28
N ALA A 28 14.51 6.57 7.53
CA ALA A 28 14.60 7.21 8.82
C ALA A 28 13.97 8.60 8.78
N TYR A 29 13.27 8.96 9.85
CA TYR A 29 12.72 10.31 10.07
C TYR A 29 13.42 10.94 11.27
N GLY A 30 13.52 12.27 11.28
CA GLY A 30 14.20 13.01 12.33
C GLY A 30 15.71 13.10 12.11
N SER A 31 16.45 13.56 13.12
CA SER A 31 17.90 13.71 13.10
C SER A 31 18.49 13.53 14.51
N GLY A 32 19.72 13.04 14.58
CA GLY A 32 20.42 12.83 15.86
C GLY A 32 19.68 11.83 16.76
N GLU A 33 19.51 12.18 18.04
CA GLU A 33 18.89 11.33 19.06
C GLU A 33 17.37 11.10 18.86
N THR A 34 16.71 11.89 18.01
CA THR A 34 15.27 11.76 17.70
C THR A 34 15.01 10.95 16.42
N THR A 35 16.02 10.27 15.90
CA THR A 35 15.87 9.46 14.69
C THR A 35 14.95 8.27 14.94
N VAL A 36 13.87 8.16 14.14
CA VAL A 36 12.97 7.02 14.11
C VAL A 36 13.20 6.24 12.82
N LEU A 37 13.59 4.98 12.93
CA LEU A 37 13.76 4.08 11.80
C LEU A 37 12.43 3.47 11.44
N ALA A 38 11.79 4.00 10.40
CA ALA A 38 10.47 3.53 9.95
C ALA A 38 10.53 2.31 9.04
N LEU A 39 11.64 2.17 8.27
CA LEU A 39 11.94 0.97 7.48
C LEU A 39 13.42 0.63 7.67
N ASP A 40 13.71 -0.64 7.86
CA ASP A 40 15.04 -1.15 8.16
C ASP A 40 15.43 -2.26 7.19
N SER A 41 16.16 -1.89 6.14
CA SER A 41 16.74 -2.79 5.14
C SER A 41 15.71 -3.76 4.50
N VAL A 42 14.59 -3.23 4.06
CA VAL A 42 13.47 -4.02 3.50
C VAL A 42 13.79 -4.45 2.07
N ASP A 43 13.69 -5.77 1.82
CA ASP A 43 13.69 -6.36 0.49
C ASP A 43 12.28 -6.86 0.14
N VAL A 44 11.74 -6.39 -0.98
CA VAL A 44 10.41 -6.80 -1.45
C VAL A 44 10.31 -6.76 -2.96
N ASP A 45 9.60 -7.74 -3.51
CA ASP A 45 9.14 -7.79 -4.90
C ASP A 45 7.62 -7.86 -4.92
N ILE A 46 7.01 -6.93 -5.66
CA ILE A 46 5.56 -6.89 -5.93
C ILE A 46 5.35 -7.48 -7.33
N ALA A 47 4.76 -8.65 -7.38
CA ALA A 47 4.51 -9.35 -8.64
C ALA A 47 3.42 -8.64 -9.46
N ARG A 48 3.59 -8.60 -10.80
CA ARG A 48 2.58 -8.06 -11.73
C ARG A 48 1.32 -8.91 -11.71
N GLY A 49 0.17 -8.28 -11.92
CA GLY A 49 -1.12 -8.94 -12.03
C GLY A 49 -1.55 -9.66 -10.75
N ARG A 50 -1.02 -9.25 -9.59
CA ARG A 50 -1.38 -9.82 -8.28
C ARG A 50 -1.88 -8.77 -7.32
N PHE A 51 -2.70 -9.22 -6.38
CA PHE A 51 -3.16 -8.44 -5.25
C PHE A 51 -2.29 -8.74 -4.03
N THR A 52 -1.49 -7.80 -3.59
CA THR A 52 -0.65 -7.92 -2.38
C THR A 52 -1.19 -7.04 -1.26
N ALA A 53 -1.42 -7.59 -0.08
CA ALA A 53 -1.72 -6.83 1.12
C ALA A 53 -0.47 -6.66 1.99
N VAL A 54 -0.32 -5.48 2.60
CA VAL A 54 0.72 -5.18 3.59
C VAL A 54 0.02 -4.97 4.93
N MET A 55 0.33 -5.82 5.89
CA MET A 55 -0.27 -5.82 7.23
C MET A 55 0.78 -5.66 8.32
N GLY A 56 0.33 -5.28 9.51
CA GLY A 56 1.18 -5.14 10.69
C GLY A 56 0.61 -4.16 11.72
N PRO A 57 1.18 -4.07 12.91
CA PRO A 57 0.76 -3.14 13.96
C PRO A 57 0.79 -1.68 13.50
N SER A 58 0.10 -0.80 14.24
CA SER A 58 0.23 0.65 14.02
C SER A 58 1.69 1.07 14.23
N GLY A 59 2.20 1.94 13.36
CA GLY A 59 3.59 2.41 13.44
C GLY A 59 4.64 1.43 12.87
N SER A 60 4.26 0.26 12.35
CA SER A 60 5.23 -0.71 11.81
C SER A 60 5.91 -0.31 10.50
N GLY A 61 5.51 0.81 9.86
CA GLY A 61 6.10 1.30 8.62
C GLY A 61 5.32 0.99 7.33
N LYS A 62 4.09 0.46 7.40
CA LYS A 62 3.29 0.06 6.22
C LYS A 62 3.07 1.18 5.20
N SER A 63 2.51 2.30 5.65
CA SER A 63 2.28 3.46 4.77
C SER A 63 3.60 4.05 4.28
N THR A 64 4.66 4.02 5.12
CA THR A 64 6.02 4.42 4.71
C THR A 64 6.55 3.54 3.59
N LEU A 65 6.40 2.21 3.69
CA LEU A 65 6.80 1.27 2.63
C LEU A 65 6.06 1.59 1.33
N MET A 66 4.75 1.75 1.40
CA MET A 66 3.92 2.09 0.25
C MET A 66 4.35 3.44 -0.36
N HIS A 67 4.57 4.47 0.45
CA HIS A 67 5.00 5.79 -0.01
C HIS A 67 6.38 5.77 -0.67
N CYS A 68 7.33 4.99 -0.14
CA CYS A 68 8.64 4.82 -0.76
C CYS A 68 8.53 4.06 -2.10
N LEU A 69 7.75 2.97 -2.18
CA LEU A 69 7.52 2.23 -3.41
C LEU A 69 6.82 3.08 -4.49
N ALA A 70 5.97 4.01 -4.07
CA ALA A 70 5.26 4.94 -4.95
C ALA A 70 6.07 6.19 -5.31
N GLY A 71 7.27 6.37 -4.76
CA GLY A 71 8.07 7.59 -4.92
C GLY A 71 7.37 8.85 -4.35
N LEU A 72 6.48 8.68 -3.37
CA LEU A 72 5.86 9.79 -2.62
C LEU A 72 6.75 10.26 -1.48
N ASP A 73 7.67 9.41 -1.03
CA ASP A 73 8.65 9.75 -0.01
C ASP A 73 10.05 9.31 -0.46
N THR A 74 11.07 10.05 -0.01
CA THR A 74 12.46 9.76 -0.31
C THR A 74 12.98 8.64 0.57
N VAL A 75 13.86 7.80 0.04
CA VAL A 75 14.56 6.77 0.83
C VAL A 75 15.79 7.33 1.50
N SER A 76 16.13 6.83 2.69
CA SER A 76 17.38 7.19 3.39
C SER A 76 18.55 6.36 2.90
N ALA A 77 18.31 5.08 2.54
CA ALA A 77 19.27 4.18 1.91
C ALA A 77 18.54 3.07 1.15
N GLY A 78 19.27 2.33 0.32
CA GLY A 78 18.70 1.29 -0.54
C GLY A 78 18.17 1.83 -1.86
N GLN A 79 17.46 0.99 -2.59
CA GLN A 79 17.02 1.29 -3.95
C GLN A 79 15.57 0.82 -4.15
N VAL A 80 14.83 1.54 -4.99
CA VAL A 80 13.43 1.24 -5.36
C VAL A 80 13.27 1.33 -6.87
N TRP A 81 12.54 0.38 -7.44
CA TRP A 81 12.19 0.33 -8.85
C TRP A 81 10.68 0.24 -9.03
N LEU A 82 10.19 0.86 -10.08
CA LEU A 82 8.85 0.64 -10.63
C LEU A 82 8.99 0.00 -12.02
N GLY A 83 8.64 -1.27 -12.14
CA GLY A 83 9.04 -2.11 -13.26
C GLY A 83 10.57 -2.12 -13.39
N ASP A 84 11.07 -1.74 -14.57
CA ASP A 84 12.50 -1.67 -14.88
C ASP A 84 13.13 -0.29 -14.57
N THR A 85 12.33 0.66 -14.11
CA THR A 85 12.80 2.02 -13.85
C THR A 85 13.20 2.18 -12.39
N GLU A 86 14.48 2.42 -12.11
CA GLU A 86 14.92 2.82 -10.79
C GLU A 86 14.40 4.24 -10.50
N ILE A 87 13.67 4.37 -9.39
CA ILE A 87 13.09 5.66 -8.98
C ILE A 87 13.89 6.36 -7.88
N THR A 88 14.82 5.65 -7.25
CA THR A 88 15.71 6.20 -6.23
C THR A 88 16.58 7.28 -6.85
N GLY A 89 16.56 8.47 -6.26
CA GLY A 89 17.40 9.57 -6.75
C GLY A 89 16.86 10.31 -7.99
N LEU A 90 15.69 9.93 -8.53
CA LEU A 90 15.03 10.73 -9.55
C LEU A 90 14.64 12.11 -9.03
N LYS A 91 14.68 13.10 -9.90
CA LYS A 91 14.21 14.46 -9.58
C LYS A 91 12.69 14.46 -9.41
N GLU A 92 12.17 15.33 -8.55
CA GLU A 92 10.73 15.42 -8.26
C GLU A 92 9.87 15.59 -9.52
N ARG A 93 10.37 16.32 -10.53
CA ARG A 93 9.67 16.47 -11.83
C ARG A 93 9.47 15.12 -12.53
N ASP A 94 10.47 14.23 -12.48
CA ASP A 94 10.44 12.94 -13.16
C ASP A 94 9.60 11.95 -12.36
N LEU A 95 9.69 11.98 -11.01
CA LEU A 95 8.81 11.23 -10.10
C LEU A 95 7.34 11.63 -10.30
N THR A 96 7.04 12.93 -10.41
CA THR A 96 5.68 13.42 -10.66
C THR A 96 5.11 12.87 -11.97
N ARG A 97 5.92 12.88 -13.05
CA ARG A 97 5.50 12.29 -14.33
C ARG A 97 5.27 10.79 -14.22
N LEU A 98 6.17 10.07 -13.57
CA LEU A 98 6.09 8.63 -13.39
C LEU A 98 4.84 8.25 -12.58
N ARG A 99 4.58 8.94 -11.45
CA ARG A 99 3.37 8.71 -10.64
C ARG A 99 2.11 8.92 -11.44
N ARG A 100 2.03 10.02 -12.18
CA ARG A 100 0.89 10.36 -13.03
C ARG A 100 0.60 9.30 -14.09
N ASP A 101 1.65 8.78 -14.71
CA ASP A 101 1.52 7.93 -15.90
C ASP A 101 1.42 6.44 -15.55
N ARG A 102 1.97 6.01 -14.39
CA ARG A 102 2.15 4.59 -14.07
C ARG A 102 1.51 4.13 -12.74
N ILE A 103 1.06 5.06 -11.89
CA ILE A 103 0.55 4.72 -10.55
C ILE A 103 -0.86 5.26 -10.35
N GLY A 104 -1.76 4.39 -9.86
CA GLY A 104 -3.06 4.76 -9.32
C GLY A 104 -3.02 4.83 -7.79
N PHE A 105 -3.76 5.77 -7.20
CA PHE A 105 -3.87 5.89 -5.74
C PHE A 105 -5.31 5.85 -5.27
N MET A 106 -5.55 5.05 -4.24
CA MET A 106 -6.76 5.04 -3.42
C MET A 106 -6.39 5.31 -1.98
N PHE A 107 -7.11 6.22 -1.34
CA PHE A 107 -6.89 6.61 0.06
C PHE A 107 -8.12 6.28 0.91
N GLN A 108 -7.93 6.16 2.21
CA GLN A 108 -8.99 5.99 3.19
C GLN A 108 -10.05 7.10 3.10
N SER A 109 -9.63 8.35 2.96
CA SER A 109 -10.49 9.47 2.57
C SER A 109 -10.58 9.48 1.04
N PHE A 110 -11.77 9.50 0.50
CA PHE A 110 -12.01 9.38 -0.95
C PHE A 110 -11.29 10.44 -1.79
N ASN A 111 -10.96 11.59 -1.19
CA ASN A 111 -10.23 12.71 -1.80
C ASN A 111 -10.83 13.14 -3.15
N LEU A 112 -12.18 13.11 -3.24
CA LEU A 112 -12.89 13.62 -4.40
C LEU A 112 -13.00 15.15 -4.31
N ILE A 113 -12.88 15.82 -5.45
CA ILE A 113 -13.09 17.25 -5.55
C ILE A 113 -14.59 17.54 -5.46
N PRO A 114 -15.07 18.25 -4.43
CA PRO A 114 -16.50 18.39 -4.17
C PRO A 114 -17.28 19.15 -5.24
N THR A 115 -16.60 20.03 -5.98
CA THR A 115 -17.19 20.85 -7.05
C THR A 115 -17.32 20.11 -8.39
N LEU A 116 -16.57 19.01 -8.55
CA LEU A 116 -16.59 18.17 -9.74
C LEU A 116 -17.62 17.04 -9.59
N ASN A 117 -18.23 16.63 -10.69
CA ASN A 117 -19.07 15.43 -10.72
C ASN A 117 -18.22 14.15 -10.76
N ALA A 118 -18.86 12.97 -10.78
CA ALA A 118 -18.15 11.70 -10.73
C ALA A 118 -17.23 11.49 -11.95
N VAL A 119 -17.70 11.74 -13.18
CA VAL A 119 -16.84 11.56 -14.36
C VAL A 119 -15.69 12.55 -14.37
N GLU A 120 -15.90 13.80 -13.98
CA GLU A 120 -14.83 14.79 -13.88
C GLU A 120 -13.79 14.43 -12.81
N ASN A 121 -14.20 13.84 -11.67
CA ASN A 121 -13.27 13.29 -10.70
C ASN A 121 -12.48 12.10 -11.24
N ILE A 122 -13.12 11.22 -12.00
CA ILE A 122 -12.49 10.04 -12.61
C ILE A 122 -11.43 10.48 -13.64
N THR A 123 -11.74 11.44 -14.52
CA THR A 123 -10.85 11.88 -15.59
C THR A 123 -9.79 12.88 -15.14
N LEU A 124 -9.93 13.45 -13.95
CA LEU A 124 -9.09 14.52 -13.42
C LEU A 124 -7.56 14.28 -13.59
N PRO A 125 -7.01 13.09 -13.29
CA PRO A 125 -5.57 12.86 -13.47
C PRO A 125 -5.12 13.02 -14.93
N MET A 126 -5.94 12.59 -15.88
CA MET A 126 -5.67 12.69 -17.30
C MET A 126 -5.85 14.13 -17.80
N ASP A 127 -6.88 14.83 -17.31
CA ASP A 127 -7.13 16.24 -17.67
C ASP A 127 -5.96 17.14 -17.22
N ILE A 128 -5.44 16.92 -15.99
CA ILE A 128 -4.24 17.62 -15.49
C ILE A 128 -3.01 17.26 -16.34
N ALA A 129 -2.93 16.03 -16.84
CA ALA A 129 -1.86 15.58 -17.70
C ALA A 129 -1.94 16.11 -19.14
N GLY A 130 -3.06 16.73 -19.53
CA GLY A 130 -3.35 17.07 -20.92
C GLY A 130 -3.53 15.85 -21.83
N GLN A 131 -3.87 14.71 -21.24
CA GLN A 131 -4.07 13.43 -21.94
C GLN A 131 -5.56 13.18 -22.17
N LYS A 132 -5.88 12.55 -23.28
CA LYS A 132 -7.26 12.06 -23.52
C LYS A 132 -7.38 10.66 -22.97
N PRO A 133 -8.50 10.34 -22.26
CA PRO A 133 -8.76 8.99 -21.79
C PRO A 133 -8.91 8.01 -22.97
N ASP A 134 -8.41 6.80 -22.79
CA ASP A 134 -8.84 5.67 -23.62
C ASP A 134 -10.31 5.40 -23.31
N GLN A 135 -11.20 5.81 -24.20
CA GLN A 135 -12.65 5.75 -23.96
C GLN A 135 -13.13 4.33 -23.75
N LYS A 136 -12.58 3.37 -24.48
CA LYS A 136 -12.96 1.96 -24.33
C LYS A 136 -12.60 1.41 -22.96
N TRP A 137 -11.40 1.74 -22.49
CA TRP A 137 -10.94 1.36 -21.15
C TRP A 137 -11.76 2.04 -20.06
N LEU A 138 -11.99 3.35 -20.20
CA LEU A 138 -12.78 4.12 -19.24
C LEU A 138 -14.21 3.60 -19.14
N ASP A 139 -14.84 3.28 -20.26
CA ASP A 139 -16.20 2.68 -20.28
C ASP A 139 -16.21 1.32 -19.57
N GLN A 140 -15.20 0.48 -19.78
CA GLN A 140 -15.06 -0.80 -19.10
C GLN A 140 -14.94 -0.62 -17.58
N VAL A 141 -14.07 0.28 -17.10
CA VAL A 141 -13.91 0.61 -15.69
C VAL A 141 -15.22 1.13 -15.07
N ILE A 142 -15.92 2.04 -15.76
CA ILE A 142 -17.21 2.61 -15.30
C ILE A 142 -18.28 1.52 -15.18
N ASP A 143 -18.35 0.60 -16.14
CA ASP A 143 -19.33 -0.47 -16.13
C ASP A 143 -19.04 -1.50 -15.04
N THR A 144 -17.79 -1.95 -14.91
CA THR A 144 -17.34 -2.86 -13.83
C THR A 144 -17.68 -2.29 -12.45
N LEU A 145 -17.46 -0.99 -12.23
CA LEU A 145 -17.73 -0.33 -10.95
C LEU A 145 -19.20 0.10 -10.78
N GLY A 146 -20.08 -0.17 -11.75
CA GLY A 146 -21.51 0.16 -11.68
C GLY A 146 -21.77 1.66 -11.51
N LEU A 147 -21.00 2.52 -12.19
CA LEU A 147 -21.05 3.98 -12.03
C LEU A 147 -21.83 4.69 -13.13
N ARG A 148 -22.33 3.97 -14.17
CA ARG A 148 -22.93 4.56 -15.37
C ARG A 148 -24.02 5.59 -15.05
N ASP A 149 -24.91 5.28 -14.12
CA ASP A 149 -26.03 6.15 -13.72
C ASP A 149 -25.62 7.23 -12.71
N ARG A 150 -24.36 7.27 -12.30
CA ARG A 150 -23.86 8.19 -11.26
C ARG A 150 -22.86 9.21 -11.78
N LEU A 151 -22.47 9.14 -13.05
CA LEU A 151 -21.41 9.97 -13.66
C LEU A 151 -21.63 11.47 -13.50
N LYS A 152 -22.88 11.93 -13.49
CA LYS A 152 -23.24 13.36 -13.35
C LYS A 152 -23.45 13.81 -11.90
N HIS A 153 -23.41 12.89 -10.91
CA HIS A 153 -23.60 13.23 -9.51
C HIS A 153 -22.32 13.81 -8.93
N ARG A 154 -22.46 14.80 -8.04
CA ARG A 154 -21.36 15.34 -7.23
C ARG A 154 -21.14 14.49 -5.97
N PRO A 155 -19.98 14.53 -5.33
CA PRO A 155 -19.70 13.75 -4.13
C PRO A 155 -20.77 13.82 -3.04
N ALA A 156 -21.34 15.00 -2.78
CA ALA A 156 -22.40 15.19 -1.79
C ALA A 156 -23.73 14.44 -2.13
N GLN A 157 -23.88 13.99 -3.37
CA GLN A 157 -25.06 13.25 -3.85
C GLN A 157 -24.82 11.73 -3.90
N LEU A 158 -23.62 11.28 -3.50
CA LEU A 158 -23.19 9.89 -3.54
C LEU A 158 -23.05 9.33 -2.12
N SER A 159 -23.43 8.06 -1.92
CA SER A 159 -23.10 7.35 -0.69
C SER A 159 -21.59 7.16 -0.53
N GLY A 160 -21.11 6.84 0.68
CA GLY A 160 -19.68 6.58 0.93
C GLY A 160 -19.13 5.49 0.00
N GLY A 161 -19.83 4.36 -0.16
CA GLY A 161 -19.44 3.30 -1.09
C GLY A 161 -19.41 3.76 -2.56
N GLN A 162 -20.36 4.62 -2.99
CA GLN A 162 -20.33 5.20 -4.34
C GLN A 162 -19.16 6.16 -4.52
N GLN A 163 -18.86 6.98 -3.52
CA GLN A 163 -17.68 7.85 -3.55
C GLN A 163 -16.39 7.05 -3.65
N GLN A 164 -16.27 5.94 -2.91
CA GLN A 164 -15.10 5.07 -2.98
C GLN A 164 -15.00 4.38 -4.35
N ARG A 165 -16.11 3.96 -4.95
CA ARG A 165 -16.11 3.44 -6.34
C ARG A 165 -15.64 4.49 -7.35
N VAL A 166 -16.01 5.75 -7.18
CA VAL A 166 -15.49 6.87 -8.00
C VAL A 166 -13.99 7.05 -7.78
N ALA A 167 -13.48 6.94 -6.53
CA ALA A 167 -12.06 7.00 -6.25
C ALA A 167 -11.30 5.80 -6.85
N CYS A 168 -11.89 4.60 -6.83
CA CYS A 168 -11.36 3.42 -7.52
C CYS A 168 -11.30 3.63 -9.03
N ALA A 169 -12.39 4.11 -9.65
CA ALA A 169 -12.42 4.42 -11.07
C ALA A 169 -11.35 5.45 -11.46
N ARG A 170 -11.15 6.49 -10.64
CA ARG A 170 -10.10 7.48 -10.83
C ARG A 170 -8.71 6.86 -10.79
N ALA A 171 -8.46 5.94 -9.86
CA ALA A 171 -7.17 5.25 -9.76
C ALA A 171 -6.88 4.36 -10.98
N LEU A 172 -7.93 3.79 -11.58
CA LEU A 172 -7.85 2.92 -12.77
C LEU A 172 -7.85 3.69 -14.11
N ALA A 173 -8.36 4.92 -14.12
CA ALA A 173 -8.69 5.63 -15.37
C ALA A 173 -7.51 5.85 -16.30
N SER A 174 -6.31 6.08 -15.76
CA SER A 174 -5.06 6.24 -16.52
C SER A 174 -4.45 4.90 -16.98
N ARG A 175 -5.08 3.76 -16.67
CA ARG A 175 -4.55 2.42 -16.91
C ARG A 175 -3.14 2.22 -16.30
N PRO A 176 -3.01 2.41 -15.00
CA PRO A 176 -1.71 2.36 -14.33
C PRO A 176 -1.12 0.94 -14.35
N GLU A 177 0.19 0.83 -14.13
CA GLU A 177 0.86 -0.47 -13.93
C GLU A 177 0.65 -1.02 -12.52
N LEU A 178 0.43 -0.12 -11.56
CA LEU A 178 0.31 -0.46 -10.14
C LEU A 178 -0.66 0.48 -9.43
N ILE A 179 -1.56 -0.08 -8.63
CA ILE A 179 -2.49 0.66 -7.78
C ILE A 179 -2.05 0.49 -6.33
N PHE A 180 -1.86 1.61 -5.65
CA PHE A 180 -1.68 1.65 -4.20
C PHE A 180 -2.99 2.04 -3.52
N ALA A 181 -3.43 1.22 -2.55
CA ALA A 181 -4.64 1.43 -1.78
C ALA A 181 -4.30 1.50 -0.28
N ASP A 182 -4.38 2.69 0.31
CA ASP A 182 -4.10 2.92 1.73
C ASP A 182 -5.41 2.90 2.52
N GLU A 183 -5.64 1.81 3.27
CA GLU A 183 -6.84 1.58 4.08
C GLU A 183 -8.16 1.84 3.28
N PRO A 184 -8.35 1.24 2.09
CA PRO A 184 -9.41 1.64 1.16
C PRO A 184 -10.83 1.41 1.70
N THR A 185 -10.99 0.64 2.77
CA THR A 185 -12.27 0.32 3.41
C THR A 185 -12.45 0.98 4.78
N GLY A 186 -11.44 1.69 5.29
CA GLY A 186 -11.43 2.17 6.68
C GLY A 186 -12.54 3.17 7.06
N ASN A 187 -13.15 3.85 6.08
CA ASN A 187 -14.25 4.81 6.29
C ASN A 187 -15.61 4.29 5.80
N LEU A 188 -15.73 2.98 5.52
CA LEU A 188 -16.92 2.36 4.97
C LEU A 188 -17.60 1.44 5.99
N ASP A 189 -18.91 1.27 5.86
CA ASP A 189 -19.60 0.16 6.50
C ASP A 189 -19.14 -1.19 5.89
N SER A 190 -19.39 -2.29 6.60
CA SER A 190 -18.92 -3.62 6.22
C SER A 190 -19.37 -4.04 4.82
N ARG A 191 -20.60 -3.67 4.40
CA ARG A 191 -21.13 -4.02 3.08
C ARG A 191 -20.40 -3.25 1.98
N ALA A 192 -20.32 -1.93 2.12
CA ALA A 192 -19.63 -1.08 1.15
C ALA A 192 -18.12 -1.43 1.07
N GLY A 193 -17.51 -1.80 2.21
CA GLY A 193 -16.13 -2.28 2.25
C GLY A 193 -15.93 -3.54 1.42
N LEU A 194 -16.80 -4.56 1.58
CA LEU A 194 -16.73 -5.79 0.79
C LEU A 194 -16.94 -5.54 -0.72
N GLU A 195 -17.84 -4.63 -1.08
CA GLU A 195 -18.05 -4.25 -2.49
C GLU A 195 -16.76 -3.65 -3.09
N VAL A 196 -16.06 -2.77 -2.36
CA VAL A 196 -14.80 -2.17 -2.83
C VAL A 196 -13.69 -3.22 -2.96
N LEU A 197 -13.57 -4.13 -2.00
CA LEU A 197 -12.60 -5.23 -2.08
C LEU A 197 -12.89 -6.16 -3.26
N GLY A 198 -14.17 -6.45 -3.52
CA GLY A 198 -14.61 -7.18 -4.71
C GLY A 198 -14.13 -6.50 -6.00
N PHE A 199 -14.33 -5.18 -6.13
CA PHE A 199 -13.86 -4.43 -7.30
C PHE A 199 -12.35 -4.41 -7.46
N LEU A 200 -11.59 -4.33 -6.36
CA LEU A 200 -10.12 -4.44 -6.42
C LEU A 200 -9.70 -5.84 -6.87
N ARG A 201 -10.41 -6.88 -6.45
CA ARG A 201 -10.18 -8.25 -6.91
C ARG A 201 -10.48 -8.41 -8.39
N GLU A 202 -11.65 -7.93 -8.85
CA GLU A 202 -12.04 -7.92 -10.27
C GLU A 202 -11.02 -7.13 -11.13
N ALA A 203 -10.50 -6.00 -10.61
CA ALA A 203 -9.47 -5.24 -11.30
C ALA A 203 -8.19 -6.07 -11.54
N VAL A 204 -7.84 -6.96 -10.61
CA VAL A 204 -6.70 -7.87 -10.79
C VAL A 204 -7.06 -9.02 -11.71
N ASP A 205 -8.19 -9.71 -11.47
CA ASP A 205 -8.56 -10.94 -12.18
C ASP A 205 -8.96 -10.69 -13.63
N ASP A 206 -9.78 -9.65 -13.88
CA ASP A 206 -10.39 -9.40 -15.19
C ASP A 206 -9.63 -8.33 -15.99
N LEU A 207 -9.00 -7.36 -15.31
CA LEU A 207 -8.30 -6.25 -15.96
C LEU A 207 -6.77 -6.40 -15.92
N GLY A 208 -6.23 -7.43 -15.26
CA GLY A 208 -4.81 -7.70 -15.15
C GLY A 208 -4.04 -6.64 -14.36
N GLN A 209 -4.72 -5.88 -13.48
CA GLN A 209 -4.08 -4.84 -12.68
C GLN A 209 -3.21 -5.43 -11.57
N THR A 210 -2.23 -4.66 -11.13
CA THR A 210 -1.45 -4.97 -9.92
C THR A 210 -1.95 -4.09 -8.79
N VAL A 211 -2.25 -4.66 -7.62
CA VAL A 211 -2.74 -3.92 -6.45
C VAL A 211 -1.86 -4.17 -5.25
N VAL A 212 -1.46 -3.11 -4.57
CA VAL A 212 -0.84 -3.15 -3.23
C VAL A 212 -1.75 -2.42 -2.27
N MET A 213 -2.29 -3.13 -1.29
CA MET A 213 -3.19 -2.59 -0.28
C MET A 213 -2.51 -2.59 1.08
N VAL A 214 -2.51 -1.44 1.75
CA VAL A 214 -2.20 -1.37 3.19
C VAL A 214 -3.50 -1.51 3.96
N THR A 215 -3.54 -2.42 4.92
CA THR A 215 -4.70 -2.59 5.79
C THR A 215 -4.31 -3.19 7.14
N HIS A 216 -5.15 -2.97 8.15
CA HIS A 216 -5.09 -3.65 9.44
C HIS A 216 -6.24 -4.66 9.61
N ASP A 217 -7.16 -4.76 8.65
CA ASP A 217 -8.31 -5.67 8.68
C ASP A 217 -7.95 -7.03 8.05
N PRO A 218 -7.98 -8.13 8.84
CA PRO A 218 -7.76 -9.48 8.32
C PRO A 218 -8.76 -9.91 7.25
N GLY A 219 -10.01 -9.44 7.34
CA GLY A 219 -11.04 -9.70 6.33
C GLY A 219 -10.68 -9.07 4.99
N ALA A 220 -10.22 -7.82 5.00
CA ALA A 220 -9.75 -7.15 3.79
C ALA A 220 -8.52 -7.86 3.20
N ALA A 221 -7.55 -8.24 4.02
CA ALA A 221 -6.35 -8.92 3.57
C ALA A 221 -6.63 -10.29 2.94
N ALA A 222 -7.68 -10.98 3.36
CA ALA A 222 -8.10 -12.27 2.79
C ALA A 222 -8.52 -12.19 1.31
N HIS A 223 -8.77 -11.00 0.76
CA HIS A 223 -9.03 -10.80 -0.67
C HIS A 223 -7.76 -10.75 -1.52
N SER A 224 -6.57 -10.71 -0.89
CA SER A 224 -5.29 -10.66 -1.60
C SER A 224 -4.76 -12.05 -1.97
N ASP A 225 -3.80 -12.10 -2.91
CA ASP A 225 -3.06 -13.32 -3.24
C ASP A 225 -1.92 -13.58 -2.27
N LEU A 226 -1.37 -12.48 -1.70
CA LEU A 226 -0.21 -12.49 -0.81
C LEU A 226 -0.41 -11.46 0.30
N VAL A 227 -0.14 -11.84 1.53
CA VAL A 227 0.02 -10.90 2.66
C VAL A 227 1.49 -10.81 3.04
N LEU A 228 1.99 -9.59 3.13
CA LEU A 228 3.29 -9.25 3.71
C LEU A 228 3.07 -8.71 5.13
N PHE A 229 3.69 -9.33 6.11
CA PHE A 229 3.60 -8.85 7.50
C PHE A 229 4.80 -7.98 7.83
N LEU A 230 4.52 -6.75 8.22
CA LEU A 230 5.52 -5.74 8.58
C LEU A 230 5.48 -5.48 10.09
N ALA A 231 6.62 -5.62 10.76
CA ALA A 231 6.80 -5.27 12.16
C ALA A 231 8.16 -4.58 12.33
N ASP A 232 8.20 -3.51 13.13
CA ASP A 232 9.40 -2.74 13.45
C ASP A 232 10.24 -2.38 12.21
N GLY A 233 9.55 -1.96 11.13
CA GLY A 233 10.17 -1.54 9.88
C GLY A 233 10.72 -2.68 9.01
N ARG A 234 10.45 -3.95 9.34
CA ARG A 234 10.95 -5.11 8.59
C ARG A 234 9.81 -6.02 8.14
N ILE A 235 9.96 -6.67 6.98
CA ILE A 235 9.06 -7.77 6.59
C ILE A 235 9.47 -9.00 7.40
N VAL A 236 8.57 -9.42 8.31
CA VAL A 236 8.81 -10.52 9.24
C VAL A 236 8.20 -11.84 8.78
N ASP A 237 7.20 -11.78 7.87
CA ASP A 237 6.57 -12.98 7.35
C ASP A 237 5.80 -12.72 6.04
N ARG A 238 5.42 -13.80 5.34
CA ARG A 238 4.64 -13.79 4.10
C ARG A 238 3.61 -14.92 4.14
N MET A 239 2.41 -14.65 3.63
CA MET A 239 1.33 -15.65 3.57
C MET A 239 0.68 -15.63 2.19
N GLU A 240 0.84 -16.71 1.45
CA GLU A 240 0.15 -16.94 0.17
C GLU A 240 -1.27 -17.45 0.43
N ARG A 241 -2.22 -17.02 -0.41
CA ARG A 241 -3.63 -17.43 -0.33
C ARG A 241 -4.21 -17.29 1.08
N PRO A 242 -4.19 -16.08 1.65
CA PRO A 242 -4.59 -15.85 3.04
C PRO A 242 -6.07 -16.16 3.28
N THR A 243 -6.40 -16.61 4.50
CA THR A 243 -7.77 -16.56 5.04
C THR A 243 -7.82 -15.57 6.20
N ALA A 244 -8.99 -15.02 6.48
CA ALA A 244 -9.13 -14.05 7.57
C ALA A 244 -8.70 -14.62 8.93
N GLU A 245 -9.01 -15.92 9.20
CA GLU A 245 -8.60 -16.61 10.41
C GLU A 245 -7.09 -16.76 10.51
N ALA A 246 -6.44 -17.22 9.41
CA ALA A 246 -4.99 -17.43 9.39
C ALA A 246 -4.23 -16.10 9.55
N VAL A 247 -4.73 -15.03 8.92
CA VAL A 247 -4.16 -13.68 9.05
C VAL A 247 -4.32 -13.17 10.49
N LEU A 248 -5.50 -13.33 11.10
CA LEU A 248 -5.75 -12.90 12.48
C LEU A 248 -4.85 -13.66 13.48
N GLU A 249 -4.69 -14.96 13.30
CA GLU A 249 -3.81 -15.78 14.14
C GLU A 249 -2.35 -15.30 14.01
N ARG A 250 -1.89 -15.04 12.79
CA ARG A 250 -0.53 -14.55 12.53
C ARG A 250 -0.30 -13.17 13.16
N MET A 251 -1.26 -12.27 13.06
CA MET A 251 -1.18 -10.92 13.66
C MET A 251 -1.06 -10.97 15.19
N ARG A 252 -1.74 -11.93 15.86
CA ARG A 252 -1.64 -12.12 17.32
C ARG A 252 -0.22 -12.45 17.76
N LEU A 253 0.54 -13.22 16.98
CA LEU A 253 1.92 -13.57 17.30
C LEU A 253 2.84 -12.34 17.31
N PHE A 254 2.61 -11.38 16.42
CA PHE A 254 3.40 -10.14 16.39
C PHE A 254 2.98 -9.12 17.46
N SER A 255 1.71 -9.15 17.92
CA SER A 255 1.23 -8.28 19.00
C SER A 255 1.61 -8.76 20.39
N GLY A 256 1.80 -10.07 20.60
CA GLY A 256 2.15 -10.67 21.88
C GLY A 256 3.61 -10.48 22.31
N GLY A 257 4.51 -10.11 21.41
CA GLY A 257 5.93 -9.90 21.71
C GLY A 257 6.25 -8.56 22.40
N GLN A 258 5.33 -7.60 22.45
CA GLN A 258 5.56 -6.29 23.07
C GLN A 258 5.13 -6.17 24.53
N SER A 259 4.65 -7.24 25.19
CA SER A 259 4.06 -7.18 26.54
C SER A 259 4.90 -7.82 27.63
N GLN A 260 6.24 -7.82 27.55
CA GLN A 260 7.10 -8.19 28.67
C GLN A 260 8.30 -7.25 28.81
N ALA A 261 8.02 -6.00 29.21
CA ALA A 261 9.01 -5.25 30.01
C ALA A 261 8.72 -5.60 31.49
N PRO A 262 9.71 -6.11 32.27
CA PRO A 262 9.52 -6.34 33.68
C PRO A 262 9.27 -5.01 34.39
N ALA A 263 8.13 -4.91 35.08
CA ALA A 263 7.88 -3.83 36.02
C ALA A 263 8.97 -3.86 37.09
N THR A 264 9.87 -2.90 37.08
CA THR A 264 10.81 -2.67 38.17
C THR A 264 10.02 -2.14 39.35
N GLU A 265 9.69 -3.02 40.30
CA GLU A 265 9.20 -2.64 41.62
C GLU A 265 10.25 -1.78 42.31
N THR A 266 10.07 -0.46 42.23
CA THR A 266 10.79 0.45 43.13
C THR A 266 10.07 0.45 44.46
N SER A 267 10.54 -0.37 45.41
CA SER A 267 10.13 -0.33 46.81
C SER A 267 10.60 1.01 47.39
N LEU A 268 9.68 1.93 47.56
CA LEU A 268 9.85 3.10 48.39
C LEU A 268 9.75 2.69 49.86
N THR A 269 10.88 2.45 50.52
CA THR A 269 10.96 2.42 51.98
C THR A 269 10.78 3.84 52.50
N LYS A 270 9.71 4.04 53.27
CA LYS A 270 9.49 5.23 54.11
C LYS A 270 10.55 5.31 55.21
N PRO A 271 11.12 6.47 55.49
CA PRO A 271 11.80 6.67 56.78
C PRO A 271 10.76 6.89 57.88
N THR A 272 10.87 6.12 58.92
CA THR A 272 10.23 6.38 60.21
C THR A 272 10.99 7.47 60.91
N ASP A 273 10.32 8.61 61.16
CA ASP A 273 10.75 9.63 62.15
C ASP A 273 10.36 9.08 63.53
N GLU A 274 11.33 8.86 64.39
CA GLU A 274 11.24 8.89 65.84
C GLU A 274 12.14 9.98 66.38
N ASP A 275 11.53 10.80 67.28
CA ASP A 275 11.94 11.85 68.21
C ASP A 275 12.00 13.28 67.69
#